data_2fe84f69532b6cb77269a8f0df5c4fa3
#
_entry.id   2fe84f69532b6cb77269a8f0df5c4fa3
#
_cell.length_a   1.000
_cell.length_b   1.000
_cell.length_c   1.000
_cell.angle_alpha   90.00
_cell.angle_beta   90.00
_cell.angle_gamma   90.00
#
_symmetry.space_group_name_H-M   'P 1'
#
loop_
_entity.id
_entity.type
_entity.pdbx_description
1 polymer ?
#
loop_
_entity_poly.entity_id
_entity_poly.type
_entity_poly.pdbx_seq_one_letter_code
_entity_poly.pdbx_strand_id
1 'polypeptide(L)'
;MTALDHEESDDTKAGGAADDADSHDATGHSSESDQFHATVLGGSGYAGGELCRLLADHPQFEIDAVTSREYENRSLGSVHPNLRDLDVRFSDPTDLAATDVLFAATPHGVTMEQIDRLRDVADTVVDLSADFRLADETAYDEWYDGHAAPDHLEDAVYGLPELTREQLHGAELIAAGGCNATATLLGLAPLVEADLLTADDRVVVDVKVGSSEGGAGGGRAASHPERSGVVRPYAPTGHRHQAEIESLLGIETAFTAHAVDTTRGASATCHTFVDPVSKRDLWDAYRDAYDDEPFVDLVAGGSGVYRYPEPKSVAGTNRAEVGFEVDPDAGRVIVFAALDNLVKGSAGQAVHAANVALGLPETTGLEHRGLHPVGAP
;
A
#
# COMPACT_ATOMS: atom_id res chain seq x y z
N MET A 1 -30.92 22.41 -45.58
CA MET A 1 -30.50 23.44 -46.53
C MET A 1 -29.07 23.72 -46.25
N THR A 2 -28.07 23.38 -46.95
CA THR A 2 -27.67 22.96 -48.27
C THR A 2 -26.37 22.20 -48.06
N ALA A 3 -26.15 20.99 -48.35
CA ALA A 3 -25.97 20.20 -49.59
C ALA A 3 -24.72 20.60 -50.39
N LEU A 4 -23.85 19.56 -50.58
CA LEU A 4 -23.06 19.19 -51.78
C LEU A 4 -21.75 20.00 -51.99
N ASP A 5 -20.67 19.45 -52.50
CA ASP A 5 -20.46 18.42 -53.53
C ASP A 5 -19.07 17.79 -53.46
N HIS A 6 -18.99 16.61 -54.06
CA HIS A 6 -17.90 15.74 -54.47
C HIS A 6 -16.88 16.41 -55.41
N GLU A 7 -15.65 15.87 -55.46
CA GLU A 7 -15.01 15.50 -56.72
C GLU A 7 -13.92 14.44 -56.54
N GLU A 8 -14.06 13.34 -57.27
CA GLU A 8 -13.12 12.28 -57.59
C GLU A 8 -12.22 12.68 -58.76
N SER A 9 -11.01 12.11 -58.83
CA SER A 9 -10.31 11.70 -60.05
C SER A 9 -9.04 10.97 -59.67
N ASP A 10 -8.88 9.79 -59.90
CA ASP A 10 -8.68 8.71 -60.84
C ASP A 10 -7.37 8.79 -61.65
N ASP A 11 -6.73 7.58 -61.75
CA ASP A 11 -5.76 7.04 -62.74
C ASP A 11 -4.29 7.51 -62.70
N THR A 12 -3.29 6.67 -62.83
CA THR A 12 -3.03 5.36 -63.47
C THR A 12 -1.61 4.84 -63.18
N LYS A 13 -1.53 3.51 -63.02
CA LYS A 13 -0.59 2.48 -63.55
C LYS A 13 0.91 2.66 -63.70
N ALA A 14 1.56 1.64 -63.24
CA ALA A 14 2.56 0.67 -63.83
C ALA A 14 3.96 0.87 -63.25
N GLY A 15 4.63 -0.16 -62.76
CA GLY A 15 4.94 -1.44 -63.18
C GLY A 15 6.35 -1.81 -62.75
N GLY A 16 6.56 -3.01 -62.26
CA GLY A 16 7.77 -3.69 -62.57
C GLY A 16 8.76 -4.02 -61.43
N ALA A 17 8.90 -5.33 -61.30
CA ALA A 17 10.06 -6.14 -60.99
C ALA A 17 10.36 -6.50 -59.52
N ALA A 18 10.27 -7.81 -59.34
CA ALA A 18 10.71 -8.60 -58.23
C ALA A 18 12.24 -8.52 -58.03
N ASP A 19 12.66 -8.61 -56.81
CA ASP A 19 13.82 -9.45 -56.48
C ASP A 19 13.71 -9.97 -55.05
N ASP A 20 14.07 -11.22 -54.92
CA ASP A 20 14.11 -12.09 -53.75
C ASP A 20 15.01 -11.52 -52.64
N ALA A 21 14.65 -11.76 -51.40
CA ALA A 21 15.49 -12.51 -50.50
C ALA A 21 15.14 -12.27 -49.01
N ASP A 22 15.11 -13.34 -48.35
CA ASP A 22 15.33 -13.54 -46.89
C ASP A 22 14.14 -13.26 -45.96
N SER A 23 13.36 -14.33 -45.85
CA SER A 23 12.59 -14.65 -44.67
C SER A 23 13.52 -14.87 -43.47
N HIS A 24 13.84 -13.85 -42.70
CA HIS A 24 14.21 -14.05 -41.33
C HIS A 24 12.95 -14.19 -40.48
N ASP A 25 12.64 -15.48 -40.25
CA ASP A 25 11.74 -15.96 -39.23
C ASP A 25 12.27 -15.52 -37.84
N ALA A 26 11.93 -14.32 -37.46
CA ALA A 26 12.07 -13.87 -36.06
C ALA A 26 10.89 -14.43 -35.27
N THR A 27 10.89 -15.75 -35.07
CA THR A 27 10.19 -16.34 -33.93
C THR A 27 10.89 -15.82 -32.69
N GLY A 28 10.46 -14.66 -32.25
CA GLY A 28 10.69 -14.19 -30.90
C GLY A 28 10.10 -15.22 -29.95
N HIS A 29 10.93 -16.13 -29.47
CA HIS A 29 10.67 -16.82 -28.23
C HIS A 29 10.59 -15.69 -27.18
N SER A 30 9.38 -15.26 -26.82
CA SER A 30 9.15 -14.75 -25.50
C SER A 30 9.60 -15.87 -24.56
N SER A 31 10.74 -15.70 -23.91
CA SER A 31 11.06 -16.48 -22.72
C SER A 31 9.82 -16.37 -21.84
N GLU A 32 9.14 -17.46 -21.55
CA GLU A 32 8.26 -17.57 -20.39
C GLU A 32 9.15 -17.06 -19.23
N SER A 33 8.89 -15.86 -18.78
CA SER A 33 9.48 -15.38 -17.54
C SER A 33 8.93 -16.31 -16.48
N ASP A 34 9.81 -17.02 -15.78
CA ASP A 34 9.41 -17.85 -14.66
C ASP A 34 8.56 -16.98 -13.73
N GLN A 35 7.28 -17.36 -13.56
CA GLN A 35 6.36 -16.69 -12.63
C GLN A 35 6.79 -17.06 -11.22
N PHE A 36 6.70 -16.10 -10.29
CA PHE A 36 6.87 -16.36 -8.87
C PHE A 36 5.61 -17.02 -8.30
N HIS A 37 5.80 -18.10 -7.59
CA HIS A 37 4.74 -18.81 -6.88
C HIS A 37 4.43 -18.09 -5.56
N ALA A 38 3.15 -17.74 -5.36
CA ALA A 38 2.72 -16.97 -4.19
C ALA A 38 1.70 -17.72 -3.32
N THR A 39 1.95 -17.76 -2.04
CA THR A 39 1.00 -18.25 -1.03
C THR A 39 0.44 -17.11 -0.20
N VAL A 40 -0.89 -17.05 -0.02
CA VAL A 40 -1.57 -16.07 0.84
C VAL A 40 -2.05 -16.75 2.12
N LEU A 41 -1.37 -16.49 3.22
CA LEU A 41 -1.75 -16.96 4.56
C LEU A 41 -2.81 -16.01 5.15
N GLY A 42 -4.01 -16.52 5.50
CA GLY A 42 -5.09 -15.70 6.03
C GLY A 42 -5.92 -14.96 4.97
N GLY A 43 -6.08 -15.57 3.79
CA GLY A 43 -6.77 -14.99 2.63
C GLY A 43 -8.26 -14.68 2.80
N SER A 44 -8.92 -15.11 3.89
CA SER A 44 -10.34 -14.81 4.14
C SER A 44 -10.61 -13.43 4.76
N GLY A 45 -9.58 -12.72 5.22
CA GLY A 45 -9.67 -11.35 5.70
C GLY A 45 -9.75 -10.33 4.57
N TYR A 46 -10.03 -9.06 4.88
CA TYR A 46 -10.07 -7.99 3.85
C TYR A 46 -8.70 -7.76 3.19
N ALA A 47 -7.62 -7.71 3.96
CA ALA A 47 -6.27 -7.58 3.41
C ALA A 47 -5.87 -8.79 2.55
N GLY A 48 -6.19 -10.02 3.01
CA GLY A 48 -5.94 -11.23 2.23
C GLY A 48 -6.76 -11.32 0.95
N GLY A 49 -8.03 -10.89 0.97
CA GLY A 49 -8.85 -10.79 -0.24
C GLY A 49 -8.34 -9.74 -1.22
N GLU A 50 -7.82 -8.63 -0.71
CA GLU A 50 -7.20 -7.59 -1.54
C GLU A 50 -5.87 -8.05 -2.14
N LEU A 51 -5.04 -8.80 -1.40
CA LEU A 51 -3.85 -9.47 -1.93
C LEU A 51 -4.22 -10.42 -3.08
N CYS A 52 -5.20 -11.30 -2.87
CA CYS A 52 -5.65 -12.21 -3.93
C CYS A 52 -6.11 -11.46 -5.19
N ARG A 53 -6.78 -10.30 -5.04
CA ARG A 53 -7.19 -9.45 -6.16
C ARG A 53 -5.99 -8.89 -6.92
N LEU A 54 -5.00 -8.38 -6.21
CA LEU A 54 -3.80 -7.79 -6.82
C LEU A 54 -2.92 -8.84 -7.48
N LEU A 55 -2.70 -9.97 -6.80
CA LEU A 55 -1.87 -11.07 -7.31
C LEU A 55 -2.51 -11.76 -8.52
N ALA A 56 -3.84 -11.88 -8.58
CA ALA A 56 -4.54 -12.47 -9.71
C ALA A 56 -4.37 -11.66 -11.02
N ASP A 57 -4.23 -10.34 -10.91
CA ASP A 57 -3.99 -9.44 -12.05
C ASP A 57 -2.49 -9.18 -12.27
N HIS A 58 -1.60 -9.73 -11.44
CA HIS A 58 -0.17 -9.48 -11.51
C HIS A 58 0.49 -10.42 -12.54
N PRO A 59 1.20 -9.88 -13.56
CA PRO A 59 1.70 -10.70 -14.66
C PRO A 59 2.82 -11.68 -14.30
N GLN A 60 3.46 -11.50 -13.13
CA GLN A 60 4.63 -12.28 -12.70
C GLN A 60 4.39 -13.07 -11.41
N PHE A 61 3.16 -13.08 -10.87
CA PHE A 61 2.79 -13.96 -9.77
C PHE A 61 1.77 -14.99 -10.20
N GLU A 62 1.89 -16.21 -9.68
CA GLU A 62 0.87 -17.26 -9.71
C GLU A 62 0.46 -17.58 -8.27
N ILE A 63 -0.84 -17.58 -7.99
CA ILE A 63 -1.38 -17.91 -6.66
C ILE A 63 -1.46 -19.43 -6.51
N ASP A 64 -0.55 -20.04 -5.79
CA ASP A 64 -0.54 -21.48 -5.52
C ASP A 64 -1.53 -21.88 -4.43
N ALA A 65 -1.57 -21.10 -3.34
CA ALA A 65 -2.42 -21.40 -2.21
C ALA A 65 -2.96 -20.14 -1.54
N VAL A 66 -4.19 -20.24 -1.07
CA VAL A 66 -4.82 -19.24 -0.21
C VAL A 66 -5.38 -19.98 1.00
N THR A 67 -4.98 -19.60 2.21
CA THR A 67 -5.34 -20.37 3.40
C THR A 67 -6.42 -19.69 4.25
N SER A 68 -7.23 -20.51 4.90
CA SER A 68 -8.17 -20.07 5.94
C SER A 68 -8.61 -21.25 6.81
N ARG A 69 -8.53 -21.12 8.14
CA ARG A 69 -9.06 -22.12 9.07
C ARG A 69 -10.57 -22.22 9.03
N GLU A 70 -11.27 -21.08 8.84
CA GLU A 70 -12.74 -21.04 8.90
C GLU A 70 -13.39 -21.51 7.60
N TYR A 71 -12.72 -21.27 6.45
CA TYR A 71 -13.29 -21.48 5.11
C TYR A 71 -12.59 -22.59 4.32
N GLU A 72 -11.87 -23.49 4.99
CA GLU A 72 -11.19 -24.64 4.37
C GLU A 72 -12.07 -25.35 3.35
N ASN A 73 -11.53 -25.70 2.19
CA ASN A 73 -12.19 -26.33 1.04
C ASN A 73 -13.30 -25.49 0.36
N ARG A 74 -13.62 -24.28 0.84
CA ARG A 74 -14.57 -23.38 0.16
C ARG A 74 -13.87 -22.59 -0.94
N SER A 75 -14.62 -22.24 -2.01
CA SER A 75 -14.14 -21.37 -3.07
C SER A 75 -13.82 -19.97 -2.52
N LEU A 76 -12.73 -19.38 -2.98
CA LEU A 76 -12.33 -17.99 -2.69
C LEU A 76 -13.48 -17.02 -3.00
N GLY A 77 -14.12 -17.15 -4.15
CA GLY A 77 -15.27 -16.35 -4.57
C GLY A 77 -16.54 -16.49 -3.71
N SER A 78 -16.60 -17.48 -2.80
CA SER A 78 -17.68 -17.59 -1.82
C SER A 78 -17.52 -16.64 -0.62
N VAL A 79 -16.31 -16.16 -0.37
CA VAL A 79 -15.95 -15.21 0.69
C VAL A 79 -15.71 -13.82 0.08
N HIS A 80 -15.01 -13.76 -1.05
CA HIS A 80 -14.73 -12.55 -1.81
C HIS A 80 -15.48 -12.56 -3.15
N PRO A 81 -16.72 -12.01 -3.21
CA PRO A 81 -17.60 -12.13 -4.40
C PRO A 81 -17.04 -11.52 -5.69
N ASN A 82 -16.10 -10.59 -5.57
CA ASN A 82 -15.37 -9.96 -6.68
C ASN A 82 -14.31 -10.87 -7.33
N LEU A 83 -14.02 -12.05 -6.70
CA LEU A 83 -13.02 -13.02 -7.16
C LEU A 83 -13.69 -14.37 -7.54
N ARG A 84 -14.95 -14.34 -8.02
CA ARG A 84 -15.69 -15.56 -8.37
C ARG A 84 -15.17 -16.27 -9.60
N ASP A 85 -14.46 -15.58 -10.45
CA ASP A 85 -13.84 -16.08 -11.67
C ASP A 85 -12.54 -16.83 -11.42
N LEU A 86 -11.95 -16.70 -10.22
CA LEU A 86 -10.76 -17.46 -9.83
C LEU A 86 -11.17 -18.85 -9.32
N ASP A 87 -10.61 -19.91 -9.94
CA ASP A 87 -10.79 -21.30 -9.47
C ASP A 87 -9.83 -21.66 -8.34
N VAL A 88 -9.87 -20.88 -7.27
CA VAL A 88 -9.04 -21.04 -6.07
C VAL A 88 -9.92 -21.44 -4.89
N ARG A 89 -9.45 -22.40 -4.08
CA ARG A 89 -10.09 -22.83 -2.84
C ARG A 89 -9.17 -22.60 -1.66
N PHE A 90 -9.76 -22.29 -0.51
CA PHE A 90 -9.02 -22.19 0.72
C PHE A 90 -8.47 -23.55 1.17
N SER A 91 -7.19 -23.60 1.52
CA SER A 91 -6.51 -24.71 2.16
C SER A 91 -6.32 -24.48 3.68
N ASP A 92 -5.93 -25.53 4.39
CA ASP A 92 -5.55 -25.44 5.80
C ASP A 92 -4.22 -24.66 5.92
N PRO A 93 -4.11 -23.67 6.83
CA PRO A 93 -2.85 -22.94 7.05
C PRO A 93 -1.71 -23.78 7.62
N THR A 94 -1.98 -25.02 8.05
CA THR A 94 -0.94 -25.97 8.49
C THR A 94 -0.35 -26.79 7.34
N ASP A 95 -0.96 -26.78 6.16
CA ASP A 95 -0.53 -27.54 4.98
C ASP A 95 0.05 -26.58 3.92
N LEU A 96 1.25 -26.02 4.23
CA LEU A 96 1.97 -25.13 3.33
C LEU A 96 3.00 -25.89 2.51
N ALA A 97 2.95 -25.78 1.20
CA ALA A 97 4.00 -26.22 0.29
C ALA A 97 5.10 -25.16 0.16
N ALA A 98 6.24 -25.56 -0.42
CA ALA A 98 7.28 -24.58 -0.78
C ALA A 98 6.75 -23.59 -1.81
N THR A 99 7.11 -22.31 -1.65
CA THR A 99 6.65 -21.18 -2.47
C THR A 99 7.76 -20.12 -2.55
N ASP A 100 7.79 -19.31 -3.59
CA ASP A 100 8.79 -18.24 -3.69
C ASP A 100 8.46 -17.10 -2.72
N VAL A 101 7.17 -16.72 -2.63
CA VAL A 101 6.73 -15.62 -1.76
C VAL A 101 5.51 -16.02 -0.93
N LEU A 102 5.59 -15.79 0.37
CA LEU A 102 4.48 -15.97 1.29
C LEU A 102 4.01 -14.62 1.83
N PHE A 103 2.78 -14.24 1.53
CA PHE A 103 2.13 -13.05 2.10
C PHE A 103 1.30 -13.46 3.32
N ALA A 104 1.69 -12.99 4.50
CA ALA A 104 1.02 -13.29 5.77
C ALA A 104 0.03 -12.17 6.13
N ALA A 105 -1.25 -12.34 5.76
CA ALA A 105 -2.36 -11.44 6.11
C ALA A 105 -3.08 -11.93 7.38
N THR A 106 -2.33 -12.17 8.44
CA THR A 106 -2.79 -12.74 9.70
C THR A 106 -2.98 -11.66 10.77
N PRO A 107 -3.74 -11.95 11.84
CA PRO A 107 -3.75 -11.10 13.03
C PRO A 107 -2.36 -11.01 13.67
N HIS A 108 -2.12 -9.89 14.39
CA HIS A 108 -0.91 -9.73 15.21
C HIS A 108 -0.70 -10.93 16.17
N GLY A 109 0.56 -11.34 16.32
CA GLY A 109 0.99 -12.48 17.11
C GLY A 109 1.08 -13.79 16.34
N VAL A 110 0.38 -13.92 15.23
CA VAL A 110 0.29 -15.19 14.50
C VAL A 110 1.50 -15.45 13.62
N THR A 111 2.06 -14.44 12.97
CA THR A 111 3.22 -14.59 12.10
C THR A 111 4.48 -14.85 12.93
N MET A 112 4.72 -14.08 13.99
CA MET A 112 5.89 -14.26 14.85
C MET A 112 5.92 -15.60 15.60
N GLU A 113 4.75 -16.18 15.95
CA GLU A 113 4.67 -17.51 16.56
C GLU A 113 5.11 -18.66 15.63
N GLN A 114 5.13 -18.43 14.31
CA GLN A 114 5.44 -19.48 13.34
C GLN A 114 6.48 -19.06 12.28
N ILE A 115 7.22 -17.99 12.53
CA ILE A 115 8.13 -17.39 11.52
C ILE A 115 9.20 -18.37 11.03
N ASP A 116 9.78 -19.20 11.91
CA ASP A 116 10.75 -20.21 11.51
C ASP A 116 10.18 -21.14 10.44
N ARG A 117 8.95 -21.63 10.69
CA ARG A 117 8.27 -22.51 9.74
C ARG A 117 7.93 -21.79 8.42
N LEU A 118 7.54 -20.51 8.47
CA LEU A 118 7.23 -19.75 7.26
C LEU A 118 8.47 -19.51 6.42
N ARG A 119 9.62 -19.22 7.04
CA ARG A 119 10.92 -19.07 6.37
C ARG A 119 11.47 -20.42 5.85
N ASP A 120 11.07 -21.56 6.43
CA ASP A 120 11.43 -22.89 5.91
C ASP A 120 10.71 -23.25 4.59
N VAL A 121 9.55 -22.60 4.29
CA VAL A 121 8.72 -22.91 3.13
C VAL A 121 8.70 -21.81 2.07
N ALA A 122 9.17 -20.60 2.39
CA ALA A 122 9.17 -19.47 1.45
C ALA A 122 10.54 -18.79 1.40
N ASP A 123 10.98 -18.43 0.21
CA ASP A 123 12.22 -17.66 0.01
C ASP A 123 12.05 -16.22 0.53
N THR A 124 10.86 -15.66 0.37
CA THR A 124 10.49 -14.32 0.89
C THR A 124 9.18 -14.39 1.67
N VAL A 125 9.18 -13.88 2.90
CA VAL A 125 7.99 -13.71 3.73
C VAL A 125 7.64 -12.22 3.81
N VAL A 126 6.42 -11.86 3.39
CA VAL A 126 5.87 -10.50 3.52
C VAL A 126 4.79 -10.50 4.58
N ASP A 127 5.08 -9.95 5.74
CA ASP A 127 4.16 -9.88 6.87
C ASP A 127 3.33 -8.59 6.83
N LEU A 128 2.01 -8.73 6.75
CA LEU A 128 1.06 -7.62 6.81
C LEU A 128 0.56 -7.35 8.24
N SER A 129 0.95 -8.19 9.20
CA SER A 129 0.64 -7.97 10.62
C SER A 129 1.54 -6.88 11.22
N ALA A 130 1.51 -6.72 12.52
CA ALA A 130 2.40 -5.80 13.22
C ALA A 130 3.64 -6.51 13.82
N ASP A 131 3.87 -7.78 13.47
CA ASP A 131 4.81 -8.64 14.20
C ASP A 131 6.29 -8.25 13.96
N PHE A 132 6.63 -7.65 12.81
CA PHE A 132 8.02 -7.34 12.45
C PHE A 132 8.25 -5.87 12.06
N ARG A 133 7.35 -4.94 12.45
CA ARG A 133 7.44 -3.53 12.06
C ARG A 133 8.41 -2.70 12.86
N LEU A 134 8.75 -3.14 14.07
CA LEU A 134 9.70 -2.46 14.97
C LEU A 134 10.95 -3.32 15.09
N ALA A 135 12.11 -2.70 14.98
CA ALA A 135 13.40 -3.39 15.00
C ALA A 135 13.91 -3.72 16.41
N ASP A 136 13.24 -3.24 17.47
CA ASP A 136 13.68 -3.35 18.86
C ASP A 136 12.65 -4.12 19.69
N GLU A 137 13.11 -5.20 20.37
CA GLU A 137 12.30 -5.98 21.30
C GLU A 137 11.72 -5.11 22.44
N THR A 138 12.48 -4.11 22.91
CA THR A 138 12.02 -3.19 23.96
C THR A 138 10.80 -2.39 23.51
N ALA A 139 10.72 -2.02 22.23
CA ALA A 139 9.57 -1.34 21.67
C ALA A 139 8.33 -2.27 21.59
N TYR A 140 8.55 -3.58 21.38
CA TYR A 140 7.45 -4.55 21.48
C TYR A 140 6.94 -4.72 22.90
N ASP A 141 7.81 -4.68 23.90
CA ASP A 141 7.40 -4.70 25.31
C ASP A 141 6.58 -3.46 25.71
N GLU A 142 6.89 -2.31 25.12
CA GLU A 142 6.19 -1.04 25.39
C GLU A 142 4.84 -0.94 24.68
N TRP A 143 4.79 -1.31 23.39
CA TRP A 143 3.64 -1.03 22.51
C TRP A 143 2.75 -2.25 22.24
N TYR A 144 3.24 -3.45 22.58
CA TYR A 144 2.57 -4.73 22.42
C TYR A 144 2.76 -5.58 23.71
N ASP A 145 2.34 -6.81 23.70
CA ASP A 145 2.51 -7.74 24.84
C ASP A 145 3.81 -8.57 24.72
N GLY A 146 4.91 -7.99 24.19
CA GLY A 146 6.17 -8.66 23.92
C GLY A 146 6.25 -9.26 22.52
N HIS A 147 7.36 -9.97 22.20
CA HIS A 147 7.60 -10.59 20.90
C HIS A 147 8.00 -12.06 21.04
N ALA A 148 7.34 -12.98 20.29
CA ALA A 148 7.59 -14.42 20.42
C ALA A 148 8.87 -14.89 19.70
N ALA A 149 9.41 -14.12 18.76
CA ALA A 149 10.58 -14.45 17.96
C ALA A 149 11.50 -13.23 17.74
N PRO A 150 12.06 -12.64 18.81
CA PRO A 150 12.84 -11.41 18.73
C PRO A 150 14.13 -11.56 17.90
N ASP A 151 14.66 -12.76 17.78
CA ASP A 151 15.88 -13.05 17.01
C ASP A 151 15.72 -12.74 15.50
N HIS A 152 14.47 -12.61 14.98
CA HIS A 152 14.18 -12.29 13.60
C HIS A 152 13.95 -10.77 13.34
N LEU A 153 13.91 -9.94 14.37
CA LEU A 153 13.64 -8.52 14.23
C LEU A 153 14.71 -7.79 13.41
N GLU A 154 15.98 -8.18 13.56
CA GLU A 154 17.11 -7.58 12.83
C GLU A 154 17.09 -7.93 11.33
N ASP A 155 16.46 -9.05 10.95
CA ASP A 155 16.32 -9.48 9.56
C ASP A 155 15.17 -8.77 8.83
N ALA A 156 14.21 -8.23 9.58
CA ALA A 156 13.00 -7.65 9.01
C ALA A 156 13.22 -6.26 8.42
N VAL A 157 12.85 -6.08 7.16
CA VAL A 157 12.89 -4.79 6.49
C VAL A 157 11.48 -4.18 6.48
N TYR A 158 11.36 -2.92 6.88
CA TYR A 158 10.09 -2.22 6.81
C TYR A 158 9.68 -1.98 5.35
N GLY A 159 8.50 -2.48 4.98
CA GLY A 159 8.04 -2.58 3.59
C GLY A 159 7.39 -1.31 3.06
N LEU A 160 8.08 -0.17 3.09
CA LEU A 160 7.65 1.09 2.47
C LEU A 160 8.72 1.57 1.49
N PRO A 161 8.66 1.17 0.19
CA PRO A 161 9.72 1.44 -0.79
C PRO A 161 10.14 2.89 -0.87
N GLU A 162 9.24 3.84 -0.70
CA GLU A 162 9.55 5.27 -0.70
C GLU A 162 10.56 5.69 0.38
N LEU A 163 10.73 4.89 1.43
CA LEU A 163 11.69 5.18 2.53
C LEU A 163 12.79 4.13 2.67
N THR A 164 12.55 2.90 2.21
CA THR A 164 13.42 1.75 2.52
C THR A 164 13.82 0.95 1.29
N ARG A 165 13.74 1.54 0.09
CA ARG A 165 13.96 0.84 -1.19
C ARG A 165 15.27 0.07 -1.24
N GLU A 166 16.37 0.69 -0.83
CA GLU A 166 17.69 0.06 -0.87
C GLU A 166 17.80 -1.17 0.04
N GLN A 167 17.13 -1.14 1.19
CA GLN A 167 17.12 -2.25 2.13
C GLN A 167 16.19 -3.39 1.66
N LEU A 168 15.17 -3.08 0.85
CA LEU A 168 14.23 -4.08 0.33
C LEU A 168 14.84 -4.99 -0.73
N HIS A 169 15.87 -4.57 -1.46
CA HIS A 169 16.49 -5.41 -2.48
C HIS A 169 17.02 -6.72 -1.91
N GLY A 170 16.41 -7.85 -2.29
CA GLY A 170 16.77 -9.18 -1.82
C GLY A 170 16.38 -9.47 -0.37
N ALA A 171 15.49 -8.69 0.23
CA ALA A 171 15.00 -8.93 1.59
C ALA A 171 14.16 -10.23 1.66
N GLU A 172 14.49 -11.09 2.61
CA GLU A 172 13.79 -12.37 2.86
C GLU A 172 12.62 -12.23 3.85
N LEU A 173 12.64 -11.21 4.70
CA LEU A 173 11.56 -10.88 5.64
C LEU A 173 11.18 -9.40 5.52
N ILE A 174 9.95 -9.14 5.11
CA ILE A 174 9.44 -7.80 4.87
C ILE A 174 8.22 -7.55 5.77
N ALA A 175 8.25 -6.45 6.51
CA ALA A 175 7.14 -6.02 7.36
C ALA A 175 6.36 -4.87 6.69
N ALA A 176 5.21 -5.16 6.09
CA ALA A 176 4.35 -4.13 5.51
C ALA A 176 3.80 -3.19 6.59
N GLY A 177 3.96 -1.89 6.40
CA GLY A 177 3.60 -0.86 7.38
C GLY A 177 2.10 -0.75 7.66
N GLY A 178 1.74 -0.18 8.80
CA GLY A 178 0.35 0.10 9.15
C GLY A 178 -0.22 1.26 8.34
N CYS A 179 -1.50 1.19 7.94
CA CYS A 179 -2.12 2.16 7.03
C CYS A 179 -2.03 3.62 7.52
N ASN A 180 -2.25 3.86 8.81
CA ASN A 180 -2.18 5.20 9.39
C ASN A 180 -0.72 5.66 9.53
N ALA A 181 0.21 4.74 9.82
CA ALA A 181 1.64 5.03 9.82
C ALA A 181 2.12 5.39 8.42
N THR A 182 1.78 4.59 7.40
CA THR A 182 2.12 4.86 5.99
C THR A 182 1.66 6.24 5.53
N ALA A 183 0.40 6.62 5.81
CA ALA A 183 -0.10 7.96 5.48
C ALA A 183 0.70 9.06 6.18
N THR A 184 1.03 8.87 7.45
CA THR A 184 1.78 9.86 8.24
C THR A 184 3.24 9.95 7.80
N LEU A 185 3.89 8.80 7.57
CA LEU A 185 5.27 8.69 7.10
C LEU A 185 5.46 9.40 5.77
N LEU A 186 4.61 9.08 4.76
CA LEU A 186 4.65 9.75 3.47
C LEU A 186 4.36 11.25 3.56
N GLY A 187 3.58 11.66 4.56
CA GLY A 187 3.36 13.08 4.83
C GLY A 187 4.57 13.79 5.40
N LEU A 188 5.26 13.20 6.37
CA LEU A 188 6.27 13.89 7.18
C LEU A 188 7.72 13.64 6.74
N ALA A 189 8.02 12.52 6.07
CA ALA A 189 9.38 12.16 5.69
C ALA A 189 10.12 13.26 4.91
N PRO A 190 9.52 13.94 3.91
CA PRO A 190 10.22 15.02 3.20
C PRO A 190 10.65 16.19 4.07
N LEU A 191 9.90 16.46 5.15
CA LEU A 191 10.28 17.53 6.08
C LEU A 191 11.48 17.14 6.95
N VAL A 192 11.54 15.86 7.33
CA VAL A 192 12.67 15.33 8.12
C VAL A 192 13.92 15.25 7.25
N GLU A 193 13.81 14.72 6.04
CA GLU A 193 14.91 14.58 5.08
C GLU A 193 15.52 15.92 4.66
N ALA A 194 14.69 16.97 4.60
CA ALA A 194 15.12 18.34 4.28
C ALA A 194 15.57 19.16 5.51
N ASP A 195 15.69 18.55 6.69
CA ASP A 195 15.98 19.23 7.96
C ASP A 195 14.99 20.37 8.31
N LEU A 196 13.77 20.33 7.77
CA LEU A 196 12.68 21.27 8.05
C LEU A 196 11.83 20.86 9.27
N LEU A 197 11.98 19.63 9.71
CA LEU A 197 11.38 19.04 10.90
C LEU A 197 12.43 18.21 11.64
N THR A 198 12.63 18.49 12.91
CA THR A 198 13.65 17.87 13.75
C THR A 198 13.04 17.18 14.98
N ALA A 199 13.83 16.41 15.70
CA ALA A 199 13.38 15.73 16.93
C ALA A 199 12.94 16.70 18.06
N ASP A 200 13.36 17.96 18.00
CA ASP A 200 12.99 18.98 18.99
C ASP A 200 11.64 19.64 18.68
N ASP A 201 11.09 19.40 17.49
CA ASP A 201 9.84 20.02 17.05
C ASP A 201 8.62 19.23 17.53
N ARG A 202 7.51 19.95 17.76
CA ARG A 202 6.26 19.32 18.15
C ARG A 202 5.44 18.94 16.92
N VAL A 203 5.08 17.65 16.84
CA VAL A 203 4.20 17.11 15.80
C VAL A 203 2.90 16.59 16.41
N VAL A 204 1.75 17.04 15.87
CA VAL A 204 0.44 16.52 16.21
C VAL A 204 -0.15 15.84 14.99
N VAL A 205 -0.49 14.58 15.12
CA VAL A 205 -1.02 13.73 14.04
C VAL A 205 -2.46 13.36 14.37
N ASP A 206 -3.39 13.68 13.47
CA ASP A 206 -4.81 13.34 13.58
C ASP A 206 -5.23 12.54 12.34
N VAL A 207 -5.48 11.24 12.51
CA VAL A 207 -5.85 10.33 11.42
C VAL A 207 -7.33 9.97 11.48
N LYS A 208 -7.98 9.98 10.31
CA LYS A 208 -9.33 9.49 10.08
C LYS A 208 -9.25 8.26 9.20
N VAL A 209 -9.88 7.16 9.63
CA VAL A 209 -9.77 5.89 8.90
C VAL A 209 -11.11 5.18 8.76
N GLY A 210 -11.29 4.54 7.61
CA GLY A 210 -12.50 3.82 7.22
C GLY A 210 -12.71 2.52 8.02
N SER A 211 -13.93 1.99 7.96
CA SER A 211 -14.36 0.83 8.77
C SER A 211 -13.66 -0.48 8.41
N SER A 212 -13.10 -0.60 7.21
CA SER A 212 -12.36 -1.79 6.78
C SER A 212 -11.06 -2.04 7.55
N GLU A 213 -10.54 -1.04 8.29
CA GLU A 213 -9.38 -1.21 9.18
C GLU A 213 -9.62 -2.26 10.27
N GLY A 214 -10.88 -2.40 10.72
CA GLY A 214 -11.25 -3.39 11.75
C GLY A 214 -11.26 -4.84 11.27
N GLY A 215 -10.96 -5.10 10.00
CA GLY A 215 -10.96 -6.43 9.40
C GLY A 215 -12.36 -7.03 9.22
N ALA A 216 -12.43 -8.20 8.57
CA ALA A 216 -13.69 -8.89 8.25
C ALA A 216 -14.43 -9.42 9.49
N GLY A 217 -13.71 -9.72 10.57
CA GLY A 217 -14.29 -10.13 11.87
C GLY A 217 -14.64 -8.97 12.80
N GLY A 218 -14.75 -7.74 12.27
CA GLY A 218 -14.95 -6.51 13.05
C GLY A 218 -16.02 -6.64 14.12
N GLY A 219 -15.66 -6.24 15.34
CA GLY A 219 -16.58 -6.28 16.48
C GLY A 219 -17.74 -5.27 16.36
N ARG A 220 -18.51 -5.08 17.46
CA ARG A 220 -19.66 -4.17 17.49
C ARG A 220 -19.34 -2.77 16.93
N ALA A 221 -18.16 -2.22 17.24
CA ALA A 221 -17.76 -0.87 16.81
C ALA A 221 -17.64 -0.70 15.28
N ALA A 222 -17.40 -1.80 14.56
CA ALA A 222 -17.30 -1.82 13.10
C ALA A 222 -18.63 -2.18 12.39
N SER A 223 -19.66 -2.60 13.13
CA SER A 223 -20.97 -2.91 12.58
C SER A 223 -21.66 -1.68 12.00
N HIS A 224 -22.43 -1.85 10.93
CA HIS A 224 -23.07 -0.74 10.22
C HIS A 224 -23.86 0.22 11.13
N PRO A 225 -24.73 -0.23 12.08
CA PRO A 225 -25.48 0.69 12.95
C PRO A 225 -24.61 1.53 13.87
N GLU A 226 -23.44 1.03 14.24
CA GLU A 226 -22.50 1.72 15.14
C GLU A 226 -21.47 2.56 14.38
N ARG A 227 -21.28 2.31 13.08
CA ARG A 227 -20.30 2.98 12.24
C ARG A 227 -20.91 4.07 11.35
N SER A 228 -22.17 3.92 10.93
CA SER A 228 -22.83 4.89 10.06
C SER A 228 -22.97 6.24 10.74
N GLY A 229 -22.62 7.33 10.05
CA GLY A 229 -22.66 8.71 10.53
C GLY A 229 -21.65 9.05 11.63
N VAL A 230 -20.66 8.17 11.88
CA VAL A 230 -19.72 8.34 13.00
C VAL A 230 -18.47 9.14 12.62
N VAL A 231 -18.04 10.00 13.55
CA VAL A 231 -16.67 10.48 13.71
C VAL A 231 -16.29 10.21 15.16
N ARG A 232 -15.52 9.17 15.42
CA ARG A 232 -15.27 8.66 16.78
C ARG A 232 -13.77 8.56 17.06
N PRO A 233 -13.20 9.28 18.03
CA PRO A 233 -11.86 8.97 18.50
C PRO A 233 -11.88 7.59 19.17
N TYR A 234 -10.97 6.71 18.76
CA TYR A 234 -10.85 5.36 19.35
C TYR A 234 -9.48 5.10 19.99
N ALA A 235 -8.47 5.82 19.57
CA ALA A 235 -7.15 5.81 20.19
C ALA A 235 -6.62 7.25 20.31
N PRO A 236 -7.06 7.99 21.34
CA PRO A 236 -6.60 9.36 21.56
C PRO A 236 -5.15 9.44 22.05
N THR A 237 -4.62 8.32 22.55
CA THR A 237 -3.21 8.14 22.96
C THR A 237 -2.82 6.67 22.81
N GLY A 238 -1.52 6.38 22.68
CA GLY A 238 -1.00 5.01 22.71
C GLY A 238 -1.43 4.15 21.51
N HIS A 239 -1.60 4.74 20.34
CA HIS A 239 -1.84 3.97 19.12
C HIS A 239 -0.52 3.38 18.60
N ARG A 240 -0.51 2.06 18.33
CA ARG A 240 0.70 1.31 17.94
C ARG A 240 1.41 1.84 16.69
N HIS A 241 0.68 2.44 15.74
CA HIS A 241 1.28 3.09 14.58
C HIS A 241 2.13 4.32 14.94
N GLN A 242 2.01 4.88 16.13
CA GLN A 242 2.89 5.93 16.63
C GLN A 242 4.33 5.40 16.75
N ALA A 243 4.52 4.19 17.26
CA ALA A 243 5.84 3.56 17.36
C ALA A 243 6.52 3.38 15.98
N GLU A 244 5.76 3.01 14.95
CA GLU A 244 6.27 2.89 13.58
C GLU A 244 6.79 4.25 13.06
N ILE A 245 6.00 5.32 13.25
CA ILE A 245 6.35 6.68 12.81
C ILE A 245 7.61 7.17 13.53
N GLU A 246 7.64 7.04 14.84
CA GLU A 246 8.75 7.51 15.68
C GLU A 246 10.02 6.73 15.41
N SER A 247 9.93 5.41 15.20
CA SER A 247 11.08 4.56 14.86
C SER A 247 11.73 4.94 13.53
N LEU A 248 10.91 5.25 12.51
CA LEU A 248 11.41 5.53 11.16
C LEU A 248 11.86 6.96 10.95
N LEU A 249 11.20 7.94 11.59
CA LEU A 249 11.50 9.36 11.39
C LEU A 249 12.39 9.96 12.48
N GLY A 250 12.55 9.29 13.63
CA GLY A 250 13.32 9.80 14.76
C GLY A 250 12.71 11.04 15.43
N ILE A 251 11.39 11.21 15.32
CA ILE A 251 10.65 12.36 15.88
C ILE A 251 9.56 11.87 16.84
N GLU A 252 9.22 12.66 17.86
CA GLU A 252 8.09 12.39 18.75
C GLU A 252 6.78 12.91 18.16
N THR A 253 5.70 12.13 18.27
CA THR A 253 4.39 12.49 17.75
C THR A 253 3.28 12.40 18.80
N ALA A 254 2.36 13.38 18.80
CA ALA A 254 1.10 13.28 19.52
C ALA A 254 0.03 12.74 18.56
N PHE A 255 -0.15 11.44 18.59
CA PHE A 255 -1.00 10.71 17.62
C PHE A 255 -2.41 10.46 18.15
N THR A 256 -3.42 10.75 17.31
CA THR A 256 -4.83 10.46 17.58
C THR A 256 -5.49 9.84 16.37
N ALA A 257 -6.19 8.72 16.56
CA ALA A 257 -6.94 8.05 15.50
C ALA A 257 -8.46 8.16 15.68
N HIS A 258 -9.16 8.43 14.57
CA HIS A 258 -10.62 8.53 14.51
C HIS A 258 -11.18 7.52 13.50
N ALA A 259 -12.20 6.84 13.94
CA ALA A 259 -13.08 6.04 13.09
C ALA A 259 -14.09 6.98 12.39
N VAL A 260 -14.21 6.88 11.06
CA VAL A 260 -15.15 7.68 10.27
C VAL A 260 -16.10 6.82 9.44
N ASP A 261 -17.20 7.42 8.97
CA ASP A 261 -18.24 6.79 8.17
C ASP A 261 -17.80 6.66 6.69
N THR A 262 -16.70 5.97 6.47
CA THR A 262 -16.27 5.52 5.15
C THR A 262 -15.92 4.05 5.23
N THR A 263 -16.02 3.32 4.13
CA THR A 263 -15.59 1.92 4.11
C THR A 263 -14.08 1.83 4.02
N ARG A 264 -13.48 2.55 3.07
CA ARG A 264 -12.03 2.57 2.80
C ARG A 264 -11.48 3.97 2.96
N GLY A 265 -10.19 4.03 3.14
CA GLY A 265 -9.36 5.22 3.16
C GLY A 265 -8.82 5.58 4.53
N ALA A 266 -7.58 6.04 4.56
CA ALA A 266 -6.95 6.71 5.69
C ALA A 266 -6.56 8.13 5.26
N SER A 267 -6.81 9.10 6.13
CA SER A 267 -6.46 10.50 5.91
C SER A 267 -5.76 11.05 7.15
N ALA A 268 -4.48 11.36 7.01
CA ALA A 268 -3.67 11.99 8.05
C ALA A 268 -3.67 13.51 7.89
N THR A 269 -3.82 14.23 9.00
CA THR A 269 -3.57 15.67 9.10
C THR A 269 -2.49 15.85 10.17
N CYS A 270 -1.33 16.33 9.76
CA CYS A 270 -0.20 16.55 10.66
C CYS A 270 0.01 18.05 10.85
N HIS A 271 0.11 18.48 12.08
CA HIS A 271 0.49 19.85 12.43
C HIS A 271 1.90 19.84 13.00
N THR A 272 2.81 20.52 12.32
CA THR A 272 4.17 20.69 12.79
C THR A 272 4.38 22.15 13.19
N PHE A 273 5.02 22.38 14.32
CA PHE A 273 5.33 23.71 14.84
C PHE A 273 6.84 23.90 14.76
N VAL A 274 7.27 24.42 13.63
CA VAL A 274 8.67 24.53 13.20
C VAL A 274 9.07 26.00 13.06
N ASP A 275 10.36 26.27 12.93
CA ASP A 275 10.86 27.59 12.55
C ASP A 275 10.21 28.06 11.22
N PRO A 276 10.17 29.38 10.94
CA PRO A 276 9.51 29.88 9.75
C PRO A 276 10.04 29.24 8.47
N VAL A 277 9.18 28.46 7.81
CA VAL A 277 9.43 27.78 6.54
C VAL A 277 8.58 28.44 5.46
N SER A 278 9.15 28.70 4.29
CA SER A 278 8.39 29.21 3.15
C SER A 278 7.67 28.10 2.39
N LYS A 279 6.57 28.45 1.69
CA LYS A 279 5.88 27.50 0.82
C LYS A 279 6.79 26.97 -0.31
N ARG A 280 7.82 27.72 -0.68
CA ARG A 280 8.81 27.31 -1.67
C ARG A 280 9.70 26.18 -1.11
N ASP A 281 10.21 26.36 0.10
CA ASP A 281 11.07 25.34 0.74
C ASP A 281 10.32 24.01 0.86
N LEU A 282 9.01 24.05 1.18
CA LEU A 282 8.17 22.86 1.17
C LEU A 282 8.06 22.23 -0.21
N TRP A 283 7.79 23.03 -1.26
CA TRP A 283 7.73 22.50 -2.62
C TRP A 283 9.02 21.86 -3.07
N ASP A 284 10.17 22.46 -2.71
CA ASP A 284 11.47 21.92 -3.04
C ASP A 284 11.66 20.57 -2.31
N ALA A 285 11.42 20.50 -0.98
CA ALA A 285 11.52 19.27 -0.20
C ALA A 285 10.62 18.12 -0.71
N TYR A 286 9.34 18.42 -0.96
CA TYR A 286 8.40 17.38 -1.43
C TYR A 286 8.67 16.91 -2.85
N ARG A 287 9.18 17.76 -3.74
CA ARG A 287 9.57 17.36 -5.08
C ARG A 287 10.85 16.54 -5.08
N ASP A 288 11.83 16.96 -4.30
CA ASP A 288 13.09 16.21 -4.17
C ASP A 288 12.82 14.78 -3.67
N ALA A 289 11.83 14.61 -2.77
CA ALA A 289 11.45 13.30 -2.25
C ALA A 289 10.56 12.48 -3.21
N TYR A 290 9.65 13.11 -3.98
CA TYR A 290 8.54 12.39 -4.61
C TYR A 290 8.37 12.58 -6.11
N ASP A 291 9.13 13.45 -6.80
CA ASP A 291 8.95 13.65 -8.26
C ASP A 291 9.20 12.36 -9.08
N ASP A 292 10.05 11.46 -8.58
CA ASP A 292 10.37 10.17 -9.19
C ASP A 292 9.62 8.98 -8.56
N GLU A 293 8.77 9.21 -7.54
CA GLU A 293 8.04 8.14 -6.85
C GLU A 293 6.74 7.75 -7.60
N PRO A 294 6.62 6.49 -8.06
CA PRO A 294 5.50 6.10 -8.93
C PRO A 294 4.14 6.13 -8.25
N PHE A 295 4.11 6.05 -6.92
CA PHE A 295 2.87 5.91 -6.15
C PHE A 295 2.58 7.06 -5.19
N VAL A 296 3.28 8.18 -5.30
CA VAL A 296 3.00 9.39 -4.52
C VAL A 296 2.66 10.56 -5.42
N ASP A 297 1.47 11.13 -5.23
CA ASP A 297 1.00 12.31 -5.95
C ASP A 297 1.04 13.54 -5.04
N LEU A 298 1.69 14.61 -5.48
CA LEU A 298 1.69 15.90 -4.77
C LEU A 298 0.43 16.71 -5.10
N VAL A 299 -0.42 16.93 -4.10
CA VAL A 299 -1.71 17.64 -4.22
C VAL A 299 -1.76 18.83 -3.26
N ALA A 300 -1.26 19.97 -3.71
CA ALA A 300 -1.28 21.23 -2.95
C ALA A 300 -1.73 22.39 -3.86
N GLY A 301 -2.95 22.32 -4.35
CA GLY A 301 -3.53 23.28 -5.29
C GLY A 301 -3.93 24.60 -4.65
N GLY A 302 -3.88 25.69 -5.43
CA GLY A 302 -4.27 27.03 -4.97
C GLY A 302 -5.77 27.23 -4.82
N SER A 303 -6.62 26.43 -5.52
CA SER A 303 -8.08 26.58 -5.53
C SER A 303 -8.78 25.32 -6.03
N GLY A 304 -10.08 25.24 -5.82
CA GLY A 304 -10.92 24.14 -6.25
C GLY A 304 -11.24 23.15 -5.11
N VAL A 305 -12.09 22.16 -5.41
CA VAL A 305 -12.52 21.13 -4.43
C VAL A 305 -11.39 20.15 -4.14
N TYR A 306 -10.68 19.72 -5.18
CA TYR A 306 -9.62 18.70 -5.11
C TYR A 306 -8.23 19.30 -4.91
N ARG A 307 -8.13 20.36 -4.10
CA ARG A 307 -6.85 21.07 -3.88
C ARG A 307 -5.96 20.46 -2.80
N TYR A 308 -6.49 19.54 -2.03
CA TYR A 308 -5.77 18.80 -1.01
C TYR A 308 -6.09 17.30 -1.09
N PRO A 309 -5.23 16.44 -0.54
CA PRO A 309 -5.42 15.00 -0.50
C PRO A 309 -6.76 14.56 0.06
N GLU A 310 -7.41 13.59 -0.61
CA GLU A 310 -8.61 12.95 -0.08
C GLU A 310 -8.64 11.45 -0.40
N PRO A 311 -9.01 10.56 0.57
CA PRO A 311 -8.97 9.11 0.35
C PRO A 311 -9.85 8.61 -0.78
N LYS A 312 -10.88 9.38 -1.16
CA LYS A 312 -11.83 9.01 -2.20
C LYS A 312 -11.20 8.99 -3.60
N SER A 313 -10.22 9.86 -3.88
CA SER A 313 -9.54 9.93 -5.17
C SER A 313 -8.62 8.74 -5.43
N VAL A 314 -8.06 8.17 -4.37
CA VAL A 314 -7.10 7.07 -4.41
C VAL A 314 -7.68 5.70 -4.04
N ALA A 315 -8.99 5.62 -3.78
CA ALA A 315 -9.65 4.37 -3.39
C ALA A 315 -9.44 3.27 -4.43
N GLY A 316 -9.00 2.09 -3.99
CA GLY A 316 -8.71 0.91 -4.81
C GLY A 316 -7.35 0.94 -5.53
N THR A 317 -6.50 1.95 -5.28
CA THR A 317 -5.18 2.10 -5.93
C THR A 317 -4.04 1.98 -4.94
N ASN A 318 -2.82 1.71 -5.45
CA ASN A 318 -1.59 1.75 -4.66
C ASN A 318 -1.00 3.18 -4.57
N ARG A 319 -1.80 4.22 -4.82
CA ARG A 319 -1.36 5.61 -4.77
C ARG A 319 -1.65 6.24 -3.41
N ALA A 320 -0.77 7.13 -3.01
CA ALA A 320 -0.99 8.07 -1.91
C ALA A 320 -0.99 9.50 -2.47
N GLU A 321 -1.90 10.34 -2.00
CA GLU A 321 -1.85 11.78 -2.22
C GLU A 321 -1.22 12.46 -1.00
N VAL A 322 -0.29 13.38 -1.22
CA VAL A 322 0.37 14.18 -0.17
C VAL A 322 0.27 15.66 -0.51
N GLY A 323 0.02 16.49 0.46
CA GLY A 323 -0.09 17.93 0.28
C GLY A 323 0.19 18.71 1.55
N PHE A 324 0.37 20.00 1.43
CA PHE A 324 0.75 20.84 2.56
C PHE A 324 0.21 22.27 2.43
N GLU A 325 0.20 22.97 3.56
CA GLU A 325 -0.06 24.39 3.65
C GLU A 325 0.76 25.02 4.77
N VAL A 326 1.08 26.32 4.63
CA VAL A 326 1.79 27.10 5.63
C VAL A 326 0.82 28.07 6.29
N ASP A 327 0.82 28.11 7.60
CA ASP A 327 0.09 29.08 8.42
C ASP A 327 1.13 29.94 9.17
N PRO A 328 1.62 31.04 8.56
CA PRO A 328 2.69 31.84 9.13
C PRO A 328 2.26 32.60 10.37
N ASP A 329 0.96 32.89 10.51
CA ASP A 329 0.44 33.61 11.69
C ASP A 329 0.46 32.72 12.94
N ALA A 330 0.30 31.40 12.76
CA ALA A 330 0.37 30.42 13.84
C ALA A 330 1.77 29.76 13.96
N GLY A 331 2.71 30.07 13.08
CA GLY A 331 4.03 29.44 13.05
C GLY A 331 3.96 27.94 12.85
N ARG A 332 3.12 27.47 11.90
CA ARG A 332 2.96 26.03 11.66
C ARG A 332 2.91 25.67 10.18
N VAL A 333 3.35 24.46 9.90
CA VAL A 333 3.09 23.75 8.65
C VAL A 333 2.01 22.70 8.90
N ILE A 334 1.06 22.58 7.97
CA ILE A 334 0.02 21.56 8.00
C ILE A 334 0.30 20.64 6.82
N VAL A 335 0.44 19.35 7.11
CA VAL A 335 0.62 18.32 6.09
C VAL A 335 -0.62 17.44 6.02
N PHE A 336 -1.02 17.10 4.82
CA PHE A 336 -2.13 16.20 4.54
C PHE A 336 -1.62 15.00 3.76
N ALA A 337 -2.06 13.81 4.14
CA ALA A 337 -1.83 12.61 3.35
C ALA A 337 -3.09 11.76 3.30
N ALA A 338 -3.33 11.12 2.14
CA ALA A 338 -4.49 10.28 1.95
C ALA A 338 -4.12 9.03 1.11
N LEU A 339 -4.65 7.88 1.49
CA LEU A 339 -4.45 6.61 0.79
C LEU A 339 -5.63 5.65 1.02
N ASP A 340 -5.71 4.58 0.22
CA ASP A 340 -6.58 3.44 0.52
C ASP A 340 -5.93 2.55 1.56
N ASN A 341 -6.56 2.38 2.72
CA ASN A 341 -6.02 1.62 3.85
C ASN A 341 -5.84 0.12 3.58
N LEU A 342 -6.55 -0.45 2.59
CA LEU A 342 -6.41 -1.85 2.20
C LEU A 342 -5.41 -2.06 1.04
N VAL A 343 -5.14 -1.02 0.23
CA VAL A 343 -4.20 -1.12 -0.89
C VAL A 343 -2.86 -0.50 -0.49
N LYS A 344 -2.64 0.81 -0.67
CA LYS A 344 -1.37 1.47 -0.29
C LYS A 344 -1.07 1.37 1.20
N GLY A 345 -2.10 1.28 2.03
CA GLY A 345 -1.95 1.08 3.48
C GLY A 345 -1.78 -0.39 3.91
N SER A 346 -1.77 -1.37 2.99
CA SER A 346 -1.72 -2.81 3.34
C SER A 346 -1.28 -3.68 2.14
N ALA A 347 -2.22 -4.33 1.44
CA ALA A 347 -1.95 -5.33 0.40
C ALA A 347 -1.14 -4.78 -0.78
N GLY A 348 -1.46 -3.60 -1.27
CA GLY A 348 -0.73 -2.98 -2.39
C GLY A 348 0.70 -2.60 -2.02
N GLN A 349 0.91 -2.10 -0.78
CA GLN A 349 2.25 -1.85 -0.26
C GLN A 349 3.05 -3.15 -0.13
N ALA A 350 2.42 -4.25 0.34
CA ALA A 350 3.06 -5.55 0.45
C ALA A 350 3.52 -6.09 -0.93
N VAL A 351 2.68 -5.97 -1.96
CA VAL A 351 3.04 -6.34 -3.34
C VAL A 351 4.13 -5.40 -3.89
N HIS A 352 4.05 -4.10 -3.61
CA HIS A 352 5.07 -3.12 -4.01
C HIS A 352 6.44 -3.47 -3.41
N ALA A 353 6.49 -3.74 -2.10
CA ALA A 353 7.72 -4.13 -1.42
C ALA A 353 8.26 -5.48 -1.94
N ALA A 354 7.38 -6.45 -2.23
CA ALA A 354 7.78 -7.71 -2.85
C ALA A 354 8.36 -7.51 -4.26
N ASN A 355 7.77 -6.62 -5.08
CA ASN A 355 8.33 -6.29 -6.40
C ASN A 355 9.78 -5.79 -6.28
N VAL A 356 10.04 -4.87 -5.36
CA VAL A 356 11.41 -4.35 -5.12
C VAL A 356 12.34 -5.47 -4.64
N ALA A 357 11.90 -6.28 -3.68
CA ALA A 357 12.73 -7.35 -3.13
C ALA A 357 13.13 -8.40 -4.17
N LEU A 358 12.21 -8.71 -5.09
CA LEU A 358 12.42 -9.66 -6.17
C LEU A 358 13.08 -9.05 -7.42
N GLY A 359 13.42 -7.77 -7.41
CA GLY A 359 14.01 -7.07 -8.55
C GLY A 359 13.07 -6.87 -9.73
N LEU A 360 11.75 -6.91 -9.50
CA LEU A 360 10.74 -6.60 -10.50
C LEU A 360 10.57 -5.07 -10.63
N PRO A 361 10.04 -4.57 -11.76
CA PRO A 361 9.63 -3.16 -11.82
C PRO A 361 8.58 -2.88 -10.75
N GLU A 362 8.78 -1.85 -9.96
CA GLU A 362 7.97 -1.51 -8.78
C GLU A 362 6.48 -1.43 -9.06
N THR A 363 6.10 -0.91 -10.24
CA THR A 363 4.71 -0.68 -10.63
C THR A 363 3.98 -1.92 -11.13
N THR A 364 4.69 -3.02 -11.36
CA THR A 364 4.10 -4.24 -11.91
C THR A 364 2.90 -4.71 -11.09
N GLY A 365 1.76 -4.93 -11.75
CA GLY A 365 0.52 -5.37 -11.11
C GLY A 365 -0.20 -4.32 -10.26
N LEU A 366 0.31 -3.08 -10.16
CA LEU A 366 -0.20 -2.03 -9.27
C LEU A 366 -0.69 -0.76 -9.99
N GLU A 367 -0.68 -0.70 -11.31
CA GLU A 367 -1.01 0.49 -12.10
C GLU A 367 -2.52 0.77 -12.23
N HIS A 368 -3.34 0.23 -11.32
CA HIS A 368 -4.78 0.44 -11.33
C HIS A 368 -5.12 1.90 -11.06
N ARG A 369 -6.09 2.43 -11.82
CA ARG A 369 -6.64 3.77 -11.61
C ARG A 369 -7.80 3.71 -10.62
N GLY A 370 -7.92 4.75 -9.79
CA GLY A 370 -9.02 4.90 -8.86
C GLY A 370 -10.37 5.04 -9.55
N LEU A 371 -11.41 4.60 -8.87
CA LEU A 371 -12.79 4.75 -9.31
C LEU A 371 -13.32 6.13 -8.88
N HIS A 372 -13.69 6.98 -9.83
CA HIS A 372 -14.30 8.27 -9.53
C HIS A 372 -15.52 8.53 -10.43
N PRO A 373 -16.66 8.98 -9.91
CA PRO A 373 -16.97 9.11 -8.49
C PRO A 373 -17.22 7.76 -7.81
N VAL A 374 -16.65 7.57 -6.61
CA VAL A 374 -16.99 6.43 -5.75
C VAL A 374 -18.06 6.91 -4.77
N GLY A 375 -19.26 6.37 -4.91
CA GLY A 375 -20.31 6.56 -3.92
C GLY A 375 -20.26 5.43 -2.90
N ALA A 376 -20.39 5.73 -1.61
CA ALA A 376 -21.04 4.77 -0.73
C ALA A 376 -22.51 4.69 -1.16
N PRO A 377 -23.10 3.50 -1.25
CA PRO A 377 -24.51 3.36 -1.47
C PRO A 377 -25.30 3.94 -0.29
#